data_452df53c4fd80e82bce940ed151656ff
#
_entry.id   452df53c4fd80e82bce940ed151656ff
#
_cell.length_a   1.000
_cell.length_b   1.000
_cell.length_c   1.000
_cell.angle_alpha   90.00
_cell.angle_beta   90.00
_cell.angle_gamma   90.00
#
_symmetry.space_group_name_H-M   'P 1'
#
loop_
_entity.id
_entity.type
_entity.pdbx_description
1 polymer ?
#
loop_
_entity_poly.entity_id
_entity_poly.type
_entity_poly.pdbx_seq_one_letter_code
_entity_poly.pdbx_strand_id
1 'polypeptide(L)'
;MASGLRSGEAVESQNTTPDVISLNRQLADWVDQGVRFVALEASSHALEQSRLDGLTVHTGVFSNLTRDHLDYHGNLDSYRNAKLRLFTDFTPDRVIYNADDPSTRGAREASANPALGVSLVNASAD
;
A
#
# COMPACT_ATOMS: atom_id res chain seq x y z
N MET A 1 4.53 0.78 9.71
CA MET A 1 5.10 -0.44 10.33
C MET A 1 5.17 -1.55 9.29
N ALA A 2 6.35 -1.88 8.79
CA ALA A 2 6.52 -3.11 8.03
C ALA A 2 6.59 -4.23 9.06
N SER A 3 5.46 -4.83 9.42
CA SER A 3 5.41 -5.96 10.33
C SER A 3 5.42 -7.25 9.53
N GLY A 4 6.60 -7.75 9.23
CA GLY A 4 6.75 -9.14 8.87
C GLY A 4 6.63 -9.98 10.14
N LEU A 5 5.55 -10.73 10.27
CA LEU A 5 5.42 -11.72 11.33
C LEU A 5 6.33 -12.89 11.02
N ARG A 6 7.51 -12.87 11.58
CA ARG A 6 8.35 -14.03 11.79
C ARG A 6 7.91 -14.66 13.09
N SER A 7 7.19 -15.77 13.10
CA SER A 7 6.91 -16.60 14.29
C SER A 7 7.06 -15.86 15.65
N GLY A 8 6.41 -14.69 15.80
CA GLY A 8 6.31 -13.99 17.07
C GLY A 8 7.26 -12.82 17.33
N GLU A 9 8.23 -12.50 16.47
CA GLU A 9 9.09 -11.31 16.66
C GLU A 9 8.73 -10.19 15.67
N ALA A 10 8.32 -9.03 16.20
CA ALA A 10 8.16 -7.82 15.43
C ALA A 10 9.54 -7.16 15.23
N VAL A 11 9.94 -6.93 13.98
CA VAL A 11 11.13 -6.13 13.67
C VAL A 11 10.70 -4.66 13.60
N GLU A 12 11.17 -3.85 14.54
CA GLU A 12 10.95 -2.40 14.49
C GLU A 12 11.79 -1.76 13.38
N SER A 13 11.13 -1.04 12.49
CA SER A 13 11.77 -0.18 11.51
C SER A 13 11.65 1.29 11.94
N GLN A 14 12.68 2.08 11.73
CA GLN A 14 12.68 3.53 12.02
C GLN A 14 11.69 4.30 11.13
N ASN A 15 11.30 3.73 10.00
CA ASN A 15 10.31 4.28 9.07
C ASN A 15 9.16 3.30 8.87
N THR A 16 7.96 3.82 8.60
CA THR A 16 6.77 3.02 8.26
C THR A 16 7.04 2.09 7.07
N THR A 17 7.80 2.58 6.07
CA THR A 17 8.30 1.81 4.94
C THR A 17 9.82 1.99 4.86
N PRO A 18 10.62 0.92 4.92
CA PRO A 18 12.08 0.99 4.78
C PRO A 18 12.53 1.60 3.44
N ASP A 19 13.82 1.91 3.31
CA ASP A 19 14.42 2.25 2.01
C ASP A 19 14.41 1.02 1.06
N VAL A 20 14.55 1.28 -0.24
CA VAL A 20 14.42 0.26 -1.28
C VAL A 20 15.41 -0.90 -1.12
N ILE A 21 16.65 -0.62 -0.71
CA ILE A 21 17.70 -1.66 -0.56
C ILE A 21 17.40 -2.54 0.65
N SER A 22 17.09 -1.91 1.78
CA SER A 22 16.76 -2.61 3.03
C SER A 22 15.51 -3.46 2.87
N LEU A 23 14.48 -2.93 2.21
CA LEU A 23 13.24 -3.66 1.95
C LEU A 23 13.47 -4.89 1.07
N ASN A 24 14.15 -4.73 -0.07
CA ASN A 24 14.41 -5.85 -0.97
C ASN A 24 15.28 -6.94 -0.31
N ARG A 25 16.29 -6.54 0.48
CA ARG A 25 17.11 -7.50 1.26
C ARG A 25 16.27 -8.27 2.27
N GLN A 26 15.43 -7.57 3.02
CA GLN A 26 14.54 -8.18 4.01
C GLN A 26 13.56 -9.17 3.37
N LEU A 27 12.99 -8.82 2.21
CA LEU A 27 12.10 -9.70 1.47
C LEU A 27 12.84 -10.95 0.96
N ALA A 28 14.07 -10.81 0.46
CA ALA A 28 14.90 -11.94 0.04
C ALA A 28 15.19 -12.88 1.22
N ASP A 29 15.59 -12.34 2.36
CA ASP A 29 15.82 -13.13 3.57
C ASP A 29 14.55 -13.90 4.03
N TRP A 30 13.38 -13.29 3.89
CA TRP A 30 12.11 -13.95 4.22
C TRP A 30 11.74 -15.06 3.24
N VAL A 31 12.02 -14.87 1.95
CA VAL A 31 11.85 -15.93 0.93
C VAL A 31 12.73 -17.13 1.26
N ASP A 32 13.99 -16.92 1.61
CA ASP A 32 14.94 -17.98 1.99
C ASP A 32 14.47 -18.74 3.25
N GLN A 33 13.69 -18.10 4.09
CA GLN A 33 13.08 -18.68 5.30
C GLN A 33 11.72 -19.33 5.03
N GLY A 34 11.26 -19.38 3.79
CA GLY A 34 10.00 -20.01 3.40
C GLY A 34 8.76 -19.15 3.63
N VAL A 35 8.90 -17.83 3.85
CA VAL A 35 7.75 -16.92 3.93
C VAL A 35 7.09 -16.82 2.56
N ARG A 36 5.78 -17.04 2.50
CA ARG A 36 5.01 -17.06 1.25
C ARG A 36 4.18 -15.82 1.02
N PHE A 37 3.83 -15.11 2.08
CA PHE A 37 2.96 -13.92 2.03
C PHE A 37 3.56 -12.83 2.90
N VAL A 38 3.59 -11.63 2.36
CA VAL A 38 4.03 -10.42 3.07
C VAL A 38 2.97 -9.36 2.91
N ALA A 39 2.58 -8.73 4.01
CA ALA A 39 1.78 -7.52 4.03
C ALA A 39 2.65 -6.37 4.52
N LEU A 40 2.64 -5.27 3.78
CA LEU A 40 3.38 -4.08 4.17
C LEU A 40 2.57 -2.81 3.96
N GLU A 41 2.84 -1.81 4.76
CA GLU A 41 2.24 -0.50 4.63
C GLU A 41 3.07 0.35 3.64
N ALA A 42 2.41 0.77 2.55
CA ALA A 42 2.98 1.68 1.56
C ALA A 42 2.63 3.12 1.92
N SER A 43 3.52 3.81 2.64
CA SER A 43 3.32 5.23 2.92
C SER A 43 3.38 6.06 1.65
N SER A 44 2.68 7.22 1.62
CA SER A 44 2.73 8.14 0.48
C SER A 44 4.16 8.62 0.16
N HIS A 45 4.96 8.85 1.20
CA HIS A 45 6.39 9.17 1.05
C HIS A 45 7.17 8.03 0.38
N ALA A 46 6.89 6.77 0.78
CA ALA A 46 7.57 5.62 0.21
C ALA A 46 7.25 5.44 -1.28
N LEU A 47 5.99 5.65 -1.67
CA LEU A 47 5.56 5.61 -3.07
C LEU A 47 6.19 6.75 -3.88
N GLU A 48 6.24 7.96 -3.34
CA GLU A 48 6.83 9.11 -4.01
C GLU A 48 8.37 9.01 -4.11
N GLN A 49 9.00 8.41 -3.11
CA GLN A 49 10.46 8.22 -3.03
C GLN A 49 10.93 6.88 -3.63
N SER A 50 10.09 6.19 -4.39
CA SER A 50 10.45 4.92 -5.06
C SER A 50 10.99 3.83 -4.11
N ARG A 51 10.56 3.81 -2.85
CA ARG A 51 11.05 2.83 -1.87
C ARG A 51 10.54 1.41 -2.12
N LEU A 52 9.50 1.27 -2.94
CA LEU A 52 8.89 -0.01 -3.32
C LEU A 52 9.35 -0.50 -4.71
N ASP A 53 10.27 0.22 -5.35
CA ASP A 53 10.73 -0.15 -6.69
C ASP A 53 11.32 -1.56 -6.73
N GLY A 54 11.04 -2.27 -7.81
CA GLY A 54 11.44 -3.67 -7.98
C GLY A 54 10.48 -4.70 -7.38
N LEU A 55 9.44 -4.27 -6.64
CA LEU A 55 8.45 -5.19 -6.10
C LEU A 55 7.33 -5.46 -7.10
N THR A 56 6.84 -6.70 -7.10
CA THR A 56 5.58 -7.08 -7.71
C THR A 56 4.51 -7.12 -6.63
N VAL A 57 3.47 -6.31 -6.79
CA VAL A 57 2.37 -6.21 -5.84
C VAL A 57 1.20 -7.06 -6.32
N HIS A 58 0.85 -8.12 -5.61
CA HIS A 58 -0.29 -8.96 -5.94
C HIS A 58 -1.61 -8.27 -5.59
N THR A 59 -1.71 -7.66 -4.41
CA THR A 59 -2.94 -7.00 -3.94
C THR A 59 -2.63 -5.63 -3.39
N GLY A 60 -3.22 -4.59 -3.96
CA GLY A 60 -3.21 -3.23 -3.45
C GLY A 60 -4.46 -2.95 -2.63
N VAL A 61 -4.30 -2.39 -1.43
CA VAL A 61 -5.42 -2.04 -0.54
C VAL A 61 -5.41 -0.55 -0.25
N PHE A 62 -6.53 0.13 -0.48
CA PHE A 62 -6.73 1.53 -0.13
C PHE A 62 -7.84 1.66 0.92
N SER A 63 -7.45 1.72 2.18
CA SER A 63 -8.39 1.70 3.31
C SER A 63 -9.04 3.06 3.57
N ASN A 64 -8.26 4.13 3.53
CA ASN A 64 -8.74 5.51 3.76
C ASN A 64 -7.72 6.55 3.28
N LEU A 65 -8.17 7.80 3.22
CA LEU A 65 -7.33 8.98 3.03
C LEU A 65 -7.62 9.96 4.18
N THR A 66 -6.77 9.92 5.21
CA THR A 66 -6.81 10.89 6.30
C THR A 66 -6.09 12.19 5.90
N ARG A 67 -6.34 13.27 6.66
CA ARG A 67 -5.66 14.57 6.39
C ARG A 67 -4.22 14.64 6.94
N ASP A 68 -3.63 13.49 7.27
CA ASP A 68 -2.27 13.40 7.75
C ASP A 68 -1.27 13.69 6.62
N HIS A 69 -0.08 14.17 6.97
CA HIS A 69 1.02 14.44 6.03
C HIS A 69 0.79 15.57 4.99
N LEU A 70 -0.19 16.45 5.22
CA LEU A 70 -0.38 17.62 4.35
C LEU A 70 0.82 18.57 4.36
N ASP A 71 1.57 18.61 5.46
CA ASP A 71 2.80 19.43 5.57
C ASP A 71 3.85 19.02 4.55
N TYR A 72 3.91 17.74 4.19
CA TYR A 72 4.84 17.23 3.18
C TYR A 72 4.30 17.39 1.74
N HIS A 73 3.04 17.03 1.51
CA HIS A 73 2.46 17.01 0.16
C HIS A 73 1.89 18.37 -0.29
N GLY A 74 1.82 19.34 0.62
CA GLY A 74 1.32 20.69 0.36
C GLY A 74 -0.19 20.80 0.19
N ASN A 75 -0.85 19.76 -0.34
CA ASN A 75 -2.31 19.69 -0.46
C ASN A 75 -2.82 18.24 -0.54
N LEU A 76 -4.14 18.08 -0.37
CA LEU A 76 -4.79 16.79 -0.33
C LEU A 76 -4.72 16.04 -1.67
N ASP A 77 -4.75 16.75 -2.79
CA ASP A 77 -4.69 16.15 -4.13
C ASP A 77 -3.31 15.54 -4.41
N SER A 78 -2.24 16.24 -4.05
CA SER A 78 -0.87 15.70 -4.16
C SER A 78 -0.70 14.45 -3.28
N TYR A 79 -1.23 14.47 -2.06
CA TYR A 79 -1.21 13.33 -1.15
C TYR A 79 -2.00 12.13 -1.71
N ARG A 80 -3.22 12.38 -2.23
CA ARG A 80 -4.03 11.36 -2.89
C ARG A 80 -3.30 10.77 -4.10
N ASN A 81 -2.75 11.63 -4.96
CA ASN A 81 -2.03 11.20 -6.17
C ASN A 81 -0.80 10.35 -5.82
N ALA A 82 -0.04 10.72 -4.78
CA ALA A 82 1.07 9.91 -4.29
C ALA A 82 0.61 8.49 -3.87
N LYS A 83 -0.52 8.37 -3.17
CA LYS A 83 -1.08 7.06 -2.80
C LYS A 83 -1.60 6.27 -4.00
N LEU A 84 -2.18 6.93 -5.00
CA LEU A 84 -2.69 6.28 -6.21
C LEU A 84 -1.58 5.65 -7.06
N ARG A 85 -0.32 6.07 -6.90
CA ARG A 85 0.83 5.43 -7.55
C ARG A 85 0.94 3.94 -7.26
N LEU A 86 0.44 3.45 -6.13
CA LEU A 86 0.37 2.01 -5.85
C LEU A 86 -0.42 1.26 -6.93
N PHE A 87 -1.42 1.89 -7.53
CA PHE A 87 -2.33 1.29 -8.51
C PHE A 87 -1.92 1.58 -9.95
N THR A 88 -1.28 2.72 -10.21
CA THR A 88 -0.81 3.11 -11.55
C THR A 88 0.57 2.57 -11.89
N ASP A 89 1.52 2.64 -10.95
CA ASP A 89 2.92 2.31 -11.21
C ASP A 89 3.20 0.81 -10.96
N PHE A 90 2.54 0.21 -9.96
CA PHE A 90 2.74 -1.21 -9.60
C PHE A 90 1.69 -2.15 -10.20
N THR A 91 0.60 -1.62 -10.74
CA THR A 91 -0.47 -2.37 -11.43
C THR A 91 -0.83 -3.70 -10.73
N PRO A 92 -1.26 -3.67 -9.46
CA PRO A 92 -1.53 -4.89 -8.70
C PRO A 92 -2.61 -5.75 -9.39
N ASP A 93 -2.48 -7.08 -9.32
CA ASP A 93 -3.44 -8.03 -9.93
C ASP A 93 -4.85 -7.86 -9.35
N ARG A 94 -4.96 -7.41 -8.10
CA ARG A 94 -6.21 -7.15 -7.40
C ARG A 94 -6.16 -5.84 -6.64
N VAL A 95 -7.29 -5.15 -6.65
CA VAL A 95 -7.47 -3.90 -5.90
C VAL A 95 -8.60 -4.06 -4.90
N ILE A 96 -8.36 -3.64 -3.67
CA ILE A 96 -9.38 -3.55 -2.63
C ILE A 96 -9.46 -2.10 -2.16
N TYR A 97 -10.65 -1.54 -2.08
CA TYR A 97 -10.84 -0.18 -1.62
C TYR A 97 -12.03 -0.06 -0.67
N ASN A 98 -12.00 0.93 0.21
CA ASN A 98 -13.12 1.23 1.11
C ASN A 98 -14.20 1.97 0.31
N ALA A 99 -15.33 1.30 0.02
CA ALA A 99 -16.41 1.89 -0.75
C ALA A 99 -17.19 2.99 0.02
N ASP A 100 -17.07 3.02 1.35
CA ASP A 100 -17.68 4.05 2.20
C ASP A 100 -16.91 5.37 2.19
N ASP A 101 -15.64 5.35 1.77
CA ASP A 101 -14.80 6.55 1.65
C ASP A 101 -14.65 6.97 0.18
N PRO A 102 -15.28 8.09 -0.24
CA PRO A 102 -15.20 8.58 -1.63
C PRO A 102 -13.76 8.84 -2.11
N SER A 103 -12.82 9.14 -1.19
CA SER A 103 -11.44 9.43 -1.54
C SER A 103 -10.68 8.20 -2.06
N THR A 104 -11.11 7.00 -1.68
CA THR A 104 -10.47 5.74 -2.08
C THR A 104 -10.94 5.21 -3.43
N ARG A 105 -12.07 5.71 -3.96
CA ARG A 105 -12.64 5.29 -5.26
C ARG A 105 -11.68 5.49 -6.42
N GLY A 106 -10.78 6.45 -6.31
CA GLY A 106 -9.71 6.65 -7.28
C GLY A 106 -8.81 5.44 -7.51
N ALA A 107 -8.71 4.51 -6.55
CA ALA A 107 -7.97 3.26 -6.72
C ALA A 107 -8.62 2.35 -7.77
N ARG A 108 -9.97 2.30 -7.81
CA ARG A 108 -10.72 1.57 -8.85
C ARG A 108 -10.50 2.18 -10.23
N GLU A 109 -10.54 3.51 -10.32
CA GLU A 109 -10.39 4.23 -11.58
C GLU A 109 -8.95 4.17 -12.13
N ALA A 110 -7.97 4.16 -11.23
CA ALA A 110 -6.55 4.10 -11.57
C ALA A 110 -6.09 2.68 -11.96
N SER A 111 -6.84 1.65 -11.59
CA SER A 111 -6.46 0.26 -11.85
C SER A 111 -7.04 -0.25 -13.16
N ALA A 112 -6.20 -0.93 -13.96
CA ALA A 112 -6.63 -1.71 -15.11
C ALA A 112 -7.19 -3.09 -14.73
N ASN A 113 -7.00 -3.52 -13.49
CA ASN A 113 -7.35 -4.84 -12.97
C ASN A 113 -8.63 -4.80 -12.12
N PRO A 114 -9.26 -5.97 -11.83
CA PRO A 114 -10.47 -6.04 -11.04
C PRO A 114 -10.33 -5.39 -9.67
N ALA A 115 -11.28 -4.54 -9.31
CA ALA A 115 -11.33 -3.84 -8.04
C ALA A 115 -12.57 -4.25 -7.23
N LEU A 116 -12.37 -4.58 -5.96
CA LEU A 116 -13.40 -4.95 -4.99
C LEU A 116 -13.60 -3.81 -3.99
N GLY A 117 -14.80 -3.24 -3.96
CA GLY A 117 -15.22 -2.31 -2.91
C GLY A 117 -15.68 -3.06 -1.66
N VAL A 118 -15.15 -2.68 -0.51
CA VAL A 118 -15.57 -3.18 0.80
C VAL A 118 -16.34 -2.09 1.52
N SER A 119 -17.55 -2.38 2.00
CA SER A 119 -18.39 -1.45 2.75
C SER A 119 -18.83 -2.07 4.08
N LEU A 120 -18.85 -1.25 5.12
CA LEU A 120 -19.48 -1.58 6.41
C LEU A 120 -20.90 -1.04 6.52
N VAL A 121 -21.31 -0.15 5.61
CA VAL A 121 -22.59 0.55 5.63
C VAL A 121 -23.57 -0.01 4.60
N ASN A 122 -23.10 -0.44 3.44
CA ASN A 122 -23.92 -0.96 2.34
C ASN A 122 -23.54 -2.40 1.98
N ALA A 123 -24.49 -3.34 2.15
CA ALA A 123 -24.32 -4.73 1.74
C ALA A 123 -24.23 -4.93 0.19
N SER A 124 -24.35 -3.86 -0.61
CA SER A 124 -24.33 -3.85 -2.07
C SER A 124 -23.21 -3.01 -2.67
N ALA A 125 -22.10 -2.86 -1.97
CA ALA A 125 -20.93 -2.14 -2.48
C ALA A 125 -20.06 -3.07 -3.35
N ASP A 126 -20.63 -3.49 -4.47
CA ASP A 126 -19.90 -4.23 -5.53
C ASP A 126 -19.21 -3.27 -6.52
#